data_2382ed338fc837d27e23b46e2a9b0c1e
#
_entry.id   2382ed338fc837d27e23b46e2a9b0c1e
#
_cell.length_a   1.000
_cell.length_b   1.000
_cell.length_c   1.000
_cell.angle_alpha   90.00
_cell.angle_beta   90.00
_cell.angle_gamma   90.00
#
_symmetry.space_group_name_H-M   'P 1'
#
loop_
_entity.id
_entity.type
_entity.pdbx_description
1 polymer ?
#
loop_
_entity_poly.entity_id
_entity_poly.type
_entity_poly.pdbx_seq_one_letter_code
_entity_poly.pdbx_strand_id
1 'polypeptide(L)'
;MDIIGIGYLGFETTKVDEWREYGPQVMGFQVGQSPASDPDSLYFRTDDRRHRFAFHPGKIDRLAYIGWEAKGKIEFEAAFARFQEHGVEVTMGDAALCEQRGVKGVFRFRDPVGYQHEMFHGQKWMPRSFTPGRPHGGFVAGVRGLGHLVVITPQWPPELQDFFVKLMGFHYYGPGAGKGQTAFYRSKLNSYTSHDITYGYGPGQMGVQH
;
A
#
# COMPACT_ATOMS: atom_id res chain seq x y z
N MET A 1 15.54 -3.27 6.82
CA MET A 1 15.28 -2.24 5.79
C MET A 1 14.58 -1.06 6.44
N ASP A 2 14.87 0.15 5.95
CA ASP A 2 14.28 1.38 6.47
C ASP A 2 13.03 1.73 5.64
N ILE A 3 11.91 1.11 6.01
CA ILE A 3 10.58 1.32 5.42
C ILE A 3 9.82 2.26 6.35
N ILE A 4 9.23 3.32 5.79
CA ILE A 4 8.45 4.31 6.54
C ILE A 4 7.06 3.74 6.90
N GLY A 5 6.41 3.09 5.95
CA GLY A 5 5.07 2.51 6.10
C GLY A 5 4.38 2.35 4.76
N ILE A 6 3.07 2.15 4.79
CA ILE A 6 2.25 2.09 3.58
C ILE A 6 2.07 3.51 3.04
N GLY A 7 2.56 3.73 1.83
CA GLY A 7 2.45 5.04 1.16
C GLY A 7 1.20 5.18 0.29
N TYR A 8 0.77 4.10 -0.37
CA TYR A 8 -0.44 4.07 -1.19
C TYR A 8 -1.01 2.66 -1.35
N LEU A 9 -2.28 2.59 -1.73
CA LEU A 9 -2.99 1.36 -2.11
C LEU A 9 -3.59 1.53 -3.51
N GLY A 10 -3.55 0.46 -4.30
CA GLY A 10 -4.26 0.38 -5.57
C GLY A 10 -5.34 -0.69 -5.52
N PHE A 11 -6.49 -0.36 -6.08
CA PHE A 11 -7.63 -1.26 -6.22
C PHE A 11 -8.00 -1.40 -7.69
N GLU A 12 -8.41 -2.58 -8.09
CA GLU A 12 -9.17 -2.80 -9.31
C GLU A 12 -10.64 -2.83 -8.93
N THR A 13 -11.50 -2.16 -9.71
CA THR A 13 -12.92 -2.09 -9.41
C THR A 13 -13.78 -2.03 -10.67
N THR A 14 -14.95 -2.63 -10.60
CA THR A 14 -15.99 -2.54 -11.63
C THR A 14 -16.80 -1.24 -11.54
N LYS A 15 -16.55 -0.40 -10.51
CA LYS A 15 -17.40 0.71 -10.08
C LYS A 15 -16.66 2.03 -9.91
N VAL A 16 -15.76 2.37 -10.85
CA VAL A 16 -14.96 3.60 -10.77
C VAL A 16 -15.85 4.85 -10.63
N ASP A 17 -16.97 4.91 -11.35
CA ASP A 17 -17.86 6.06 -11.30
C ASP A 17 -18.59 6.18 -9.96
N GLU A 18 -19.00 5.07 -9.34
CA GLU A 18 -19.55 5.10 -7.98
C GLU A 18 -18.50 5.61 -6.97
N TRP A 19 -17.23 5.21 -7.11
CA TRP A 19 -16.13 5.70 -6.28
C TRP A 19 -15.87 7.19 -6.48
N ARG A 20 -16.08 7.74 -7.68
CA ARG A 20 -15.93 9.17 -7.98
C ARG A 20 -16.85 10.05 -7.13
N GLU A 21 -18.03 9.53 -6.79
CA GLU A 21 -19.00 10.20 -5.91
C GLU A 21 -18.78 9.82 -4.44
N TYR A 22 -18.66 8.52 -4.15
CA TYR A 22 -18.56 8.00 -2.79
C TYR A 22 -17.28 8.49 -2.09
N GLY A 23 -16.15 8.49 -2.77
CA GLY A 23 -14.87 8.92 -2.23
C GLY A 23 -14.92 10.33 -1.61
N PRO A 24 -15.30 11.37 -2.36
CA PRO A 24 -15.42 12.72 -1.81
C PRO A 24 -16.57 12.89 -0.83
N GLN A 25 -17.78 12.41 -1.18
CA GLN A 25 -18.99 12.74 -0.44
C GLN A 25 -19.12 11.96 0.88
N VAL A 26 -18.66 10.71 0.91
CA VAL A 26 -18.78 9.85 2.08
C VAL A 26 -17.45 9.75 2.83
N MET A 27 -16.37 9.38 2.13
CA MET A 27 -15.05 9.21 2.75
C MET A 27 -14.34 10.54 3.01
N GLY A 28 -14.72 11.60 2.32
CA GLY A 28 -14.06 12.91 2.42
C GLY A 28 -12.73 13.01 1.68
N PHE A 29 -12.45 12.09 0.78
CA PHE A 29 -11.24 12.10 -0.03
C PHE A 29 -11.25 13.29 -1.00
N GLN A 30 -10.08 13.80 -1.33
CA GLN A 30 -9.95 14.76 -2.43
C GLN A 30 -9.67 13.97 -3.72
N VAL A 31 -10.42 14.26 -4.78
CA VAL A 31 -10.09 13.74 -6.11
C VAL A 31 -8.76 14.33 -6.56
N GLY A 32 -7.81 13.46 -6.83
CA GLY A 32 -6.49 13.79 -7.37
C GLY A 32 -6.48 13.82 -8.90
N GLN A 33 -5.35 14.22 -9.46
CA GLN A 33 -5.16 14.23 -10.90
C GLN A 33 -4.70 12.86 -11.39
N SER A 34 -5.45 12.25 -12.30
CA SER A 34 -5.01 11.06 -13.02
C SER A 34 -3.82 11.38 -13.94
N PRO A 35 -2.80 10.51 -14.00
CA PRO A 35 -1.70 10.70 -14.94
C PRO A 35 -2.15 10.48 -16.39
N ALA A 36 -1.42 11.07 -17.34
CA ALA A 36 -1.73 10.88 -18.76
C ALA A 36 -1.60 9.41 -19.21
N SER A 37 -0.74 8.66 -18.55
CA SER A 37 -0.55 7.22 -18.78
C SER A 37 -1.67 6.33 -18.21
N ASP A 38 -2.60 6.89 -17.41
CA ASP A 38 -3.70 6.16 -16.78
C ASP A 38 -4.93 7.07 -16.57
N PRO A 39 -5.52 7.59 -17.66
CA PRO A 39 -6.57 8.63 -17.60
C PRO A 39 -7.91 8.11 -17.07
N ASP A 40 -8.18 6.81 -17.22
CA ASP A 40 -9.44 6.19 -16.82
C ASP A 40 -9.50 5.81 -15.35
N SER A 41 -8.35 5.79 -14.67
CA SER A 41 -8.27 5.49 -13.26
C SER A 41 -8.56 6.72 -12.39
N LEU A 42 -9.09 6.45 -11.20
CA LEU A 42 -9.42 7.47 -10.21
C LEU A 42 -8.38 7.47 -9.08
N TYR A 43 -7.82 8.63 -8.80
CA TYR A 43 -6.83 8.82 -7.75
C TYR A 43 -7.38 9.69 -6.64
N PHE A 44 -7.17 9.29 -5.39
CA PHE A 44 -7.60 10.03 -4.21
C PHE A 44 -6.43 10.44 -3.33
N ARG A 45 -6.54 11.64 -2.79
CA ARG A 45 -5.66 12.21 -1.78
C ARG A 45 -6.35 12.21 -0.42
N THR A 46 -5.56 11.99 0.62
CA THR A 46 -5.94 12.18 2.02
C THR A 46 -4.98 13.12 2.75
N ASP A 47 -3.96 13.58 2.04
CA ASP A 47 -2.92 14.52 2.48
C ASP A 47 -2.27 15.23 1.28
N ASP A 48 -1.12 15.85 1.47
CA ASP A 48 -0.40 16.61 0.45
C ASP A 48 0.41 15.74 -0.53
N ARG A 49 0.37 14.41 -0.42
CA ARG A 49 0.94 13.52 -1.44
C ARG A 49 0.05 13.50 -2.69
N ARG A 50 0.65 13.09 -3.82
CA ARG A 50 -0.06 13.01 -5.11
C ARG A 50 -1.32 12.15 -5.03
N HIS A 51 -1.23 11.00 -4.35
CA HIS A 51 -2.37 10.13 -4.03
C HIS A 51 -2.02 9.18 -2.88
N ARG A 52 -3.05 8.65 -2.26
CA ARG A 52 -2.98 7.55 -1.30
C ARG A 52 -3.77 6.34 -1.77
N PHE A 53 -4.80 6.56 -2.56
CA PHE A 53 -5.61 5.50 -3.15
C PHE A 53 -5.69 5.68 -4.65
N ALA A 54 -5.59 4.57 -5.40
CA ALA A 54 -5.85 4.50 -6.83
C ALA A 54 -6.91 3.43 -7.09
N PHE A 55 -7.90 3.75 -7.89
CA PHE A 55 -8.95 2.84 -8.32
C PHE A 55 -8.89 2.69 -9.84
N HIS A 56 -8.52 1.51 -10.29
CA HIS A 56 -8.34 1.18 -11.68
C HIS A 56 -9.59 0.46 -12.21
N PRO A 57 -10.08 0.81 -13.42
CA PRO A 57 -11.17 0.05 -14.05
C PRO A 57 -10.76 -1.42 -14.21
N GLY A 58 -11.65 -2.31 -13.83
CA GLY A 58 -11.38 -3.74 -13.91
C GLY A 58 -12.65 -4.59 -14.01
N LYS A 59 -12.44 -5.90 -14.04
CA LYS A 59 -13.55 -6.88 -14.15
C LYS A 59 -14.01 -7.41 -12.78
N ILE A 60 -13.23 -7.18 -11.74
CA ILE A 60 -13.50 -7.64 -10.37
C ILE A 60 -13.07 -6.56 -9.38
N ASP A 61 -13.67 -6.57 -8.21
CA ASP A 61 -13.26 -5.69 -7.11
C ASP A 61 -12.19 -6.40 -6.27
N ARG A 62 -10.97 -5.84 -6.23
CA ARG A 62 -9.85 -6.42 -5.48
C ARG A 62 -8.78 -5.40 -5.12
N LEU A 63 -7.99 -5.71 -4.10
CA LEU A 63 -6.72 -5.05 -3.86
C LEU A 63 -5.75 -5.43 -4.99
N ALA A 64 -5.29 -4.45 -5.75
CA ALA A 64 -4.38 -4.64 -6.86
C ALA A 64 -2.92 -4.61 -6.40
N TYR A 65 -2.57 -3.68 -5.51
CA TYR A 65 -1.21 -3.58 -4.96
C TYR A 65 -1.15 -2.77 -3.67
N ILE A 66 -0.09 -3.02 -2.89
CA ILE A 66 0.27 -2.32 -1.65
C ILE A 66 1.63 -1.66 -1.87
N GLY A 67 1.69 -0.33 -1.75
CA GLY A 67 2.94 0.44 -1.92
C GLY A 67 3.61 0.76 -0.60
N TRP A 68 4.87 0.33 -0.42
CA TRP A 68 5.71 0.57 0.74
C TRP A 68 6.72 1.68 0.45
N GLU A 69 6.77 2.70 1.29
CA GLU A 69 7.69 3.82 1.14
C GLU A 69 9.04 3.50 1.79
N ALA A 70 10.08 3.34 0.97
CA ALA A 70 11.46 3.32 1.45
C ALA A 70 11.88 4.74 1.87
N LYS A 71 12.75 4.83 2.89
CA LYS A 71 13.22 6.11 3.44
C LYS A 71 13.87 7.00 2.39
N GLY A 72 14.56 6.41 1.43
CA GLY A 72 15.21 7.14 0.34
C GLY A 72 15.68 6.22 -0.78
N LYS A 73 16.44 6.79 -1.72
CA LYS A 73 16.96 6.05 -2.88
C LYS A 73 17.93 4.93 -2.46
N ILE A 74 18.80 5.21 -1.50
CA ILE A 74 19.80 4.24 -1.02
C ILE A 74 19.13 3.01 -0.42
N GLU A 75 18.13 3.23 0.45
CA GLU A 75 17.37 2.16 1.08
C GLU A 75 16.51 1.38 0.08
N PHE A 76 16.00 2.06 -0.94
CA PHE A 76 15.26 1.45 -2.03
C PHE A 76 16.16 0.51 -2.86
N GLU A 77 17.36 0.95 -3.26
CA GLU A 77 18.32 0.15 -4.03
C GLU A 77 18.82 -1.04 -3.19
N ALA A 78 19.10 -0.82 -1.90
CA ALA A 78 19.49 -1.88 -0.97
C ALA A 78 18.36 -2.90 -0.77
N ALA A 79 17.10 -2.46 -0.73
CA ALA A 79 15.95 -3.34 -0.66
C ALA A 79 15.84 -4.21 -1.92
N PHE A 80 15.98 -3.63 -3.11
CA PHE A 80 15.93 -4.36 -4.37
C PHE A 80 16.99 -5.48 -4.42
N ALA A 81 18.25 -5.14 -4.12
CA ALA A 81 19.33 -6.11 -4.07
C ALA A 81 19.06 -7.24 -3.07
N ARG A 82 18.61 -6.88 -1.86
CA ARG A 82 18.28 -7.85 -0.81
C ARG A 82 17.21 -8.84 -1.24
N PHE A 83 16.15 -8.39 -1.92
CA PHE A 83 15.10 -9.27 -2.42
C PHE A 83 15.65 -10.28 -3.44
N GLN A 84 16.51 -9.81 -4.37
CA GLN A 84 17.17 -10.68 -5.33
C GLN A 84 18.09 -11.73 -4.66
N GLU A 85 18.89 -11.31 -3.68
CA GLU A 85 19.76 -12.20 -2.89
C GLU A 85 19.00 -13.30 -2.15
N HIS A 86 17.75 -13.02 -1.74
CA HIS A 86 16.87 -13.99 -1.08
C HIS A 86 15.99 -14.77 -2.07
N GLY A 87 16.23 -14.66 -3.37
CA GLY A 87 15.51 -15.41 -4.39
C GLY A 87 14.06 -15.00 -4.61
N VAL A 88 13.68 -13.79 -4.15
CA VAL A 88 12.34 -13.26 -4.41
C VAL A 88 12.33 -12.63 -5.80
N GLU A 89 11.36 -13.01 -6.61
CA GLU A 89 11.15 -12.41 -7.92
C GLU A 89 10.77 -10.92 -7.77
N VAL A 90 11.60 -10.05 -8.34
CA VAL A 90 11.38 -8.61 -8.34
C VAL A 90 11.43 -8.05 -9.75
N THR A 91 10.54 -7.12 -10.04
CA THR A 91 10.50 -6.42 -11.34
C THR A 91 10.64 -4.93 -11.11
N MET A 92 11.73 -4.34 -11.64
CA MET A 92 11.91 -2.89 -11.62
C MET A 92 10.86 -2.23 -12.50
N GLY A 93 10.21 -1.19 -11.98
CA GLY A 93 9.25 -0.40 -12.74
C GLY A 93 9.94 0.53 -13.75
N ASP A 94 9.33 0.67 -14.91
CA ASP A 94 9.74 1.61 -15.94
C ASP A 94 9.30 3.05 -15.64
N ALA A 95 9.63 3.97 -16.53
CA ALA A 95 9.27 5.38 -16.40
C ALA A 95 7.75 5.60 -16.39
N ALA A 96 7.00 4.79 -17.14
CA ALA A 96 5.54 4.89 -17.19
C ALA A 96 4.91 4.48 -15.86
N LEU A 97 5.37 3.40 -15.25
CA LEU A 97 4.92 2.99 -13.92
C LEU A 97 5.30 4.00 -12.84
N CYS A 98 6.52 4.55 -12.89
CA CYS A 98 6.95 5.60 -11.97
C CYS A 98 6.07 6.85 -12.09
N GLU A 99 5.71 7.26 -13.31
CA GLU A 99 4.79 8.37 -13.55
C GLU A 99 3.39 8.05 -13.00
N GLN A 100 2.86 6.87 -13.31
CA GLN A 100 1.56 6.42 -12.84
C GLN A 100 1.48 6.44 -11.31
N ARG A 101 2.50 5.95 -10.61
CA ARG A 101 2.59 5.97 -9.15
C ARG A 101 2.98 7.33 -8.57
N GLY A 102 3.49 8.24 -9.40
CA GLY A 102 3.99 9.55 -8.96
C GLY A 102 5.18 9.44 -8.03
N VAL A 103 6.13 8.57 -8.36
CA VAL A 103 7.32 8.25 -7.56
C VAL A 103 8.59 8.38 -8.39
N LYS A 104 9.75 8.43 -7.74
CA LYS A 104 11.06 8.48 -8.42
C LYS A 104 11.59 7.10 -8.81
N GLY A 105 11.15 6.07 -8.11
CA GLY A 105 11.49 4.68 -8.40
C GLY A 105 10.50 3.76 -7.71
N VAL A 106 10.20 2.61 -8.34
CA VAL A 106 9.32 1.58 -7.83
C VAL A 106 9.78 0.22 -8.33
N PHE A 107 9.70 -0.82 -7.51
CA PHE A 107 9.78 -2.21 -7.96
C PHE A 107 8.63 -3.02 -7.37
N ARG A 108 8.25 -4.07 -8.08
CA ARG A 108 7.13 -4.95 -7.74
C ARG A 108 7.63 -6.30 -7.27
N PHE A 109 6.90 -6.89 -6.33
CA PHE A 109 7.14 -8.24 -5.81
C PHE A 109 5.84 -8.82 -5.25
N ARG A 110 5.83 -10.13 -4.97
CA ARG A 110 4.69 -10.78 -4.31
C ARG A 110 5.11 -11.32 -2.96
N ASP A 111 4.17 -11.29 -2.02
CA ASP A 111 4.34 -12.00 -0.76
C ASP A 111 3.99 -13.51 -0.92
N PRO A 112 4.26 -14.35 0.09
CA PRO A 112 3.95 -15.77 0.03
C PRO A 112 2.45 -16.11 -0.10
N VAL A 113 1.56 -15.19 0.25
CA VAL A 113 0.10 -15.36 0.04
C VAL A 113 -0.28 -15.08 -1.41
N GLY A 114 0.50 -14.25 -2.11
CA GLY A 114 0.27 -13.84 -3.48
C GLY A 114 -0.20 -12.41 -3.66
N TYR A 115 -0.31 -11.62 -2.60
CA TYR A 115 -0.58 -10.18 -2.73
C TYR A 115 0.55 -9.49 -3.49
N GLN A 116 0.17 -8.59 -4.39
CA GLN A 116 1.11 -7.74 -5.11
C GLN A 116 1.55 -6.59 -4.21
N HIS A 117 2.84 -6.49 -3.99
CA HIS A 117 3.47 -5.37 -3.31
C HIS A 117 4.33 -4.54 -4.26
N GLU A 118 4.50 -3.30 -3.90
CA GLU A 118 5.44 -2.36 -4.53
C GLU A 118 6.33 -1.75 -3.44
N MET A 119 7.63 -1.66 -3.68
CA MET A 119 8.53 -0.82 -2.91
C MET A 119 8.84 0.40 -3.74
N PHE A 120 8.75 1.60 -3.15
CA PHE A 120 9.00 2.84 -3.87
C PHE A 120 9.78 3.85 -3.02
N HIS A 121 10.31 4.88 -3.69
CA HIS A 121 10.88 6.05 -3.04
C HIS A 121 10.52 7.34 -3.77
N GLY A 122 10.54 8.46 -3.03
CA GLY A 122 10.40 9.79 -3.61
C GLY A 122 9.02 10.08 -4.19
N GLN A 123 7.95 9.73 -3.44
CA GLN A 123 6.58 10.07 -3.83
C GLN A 123 6.39 11.59 -3.93
N LYS A 124 5.74 12.02 -5.00
CA LYS A 124 5.51 13.43 -5.33
C LYS A 124 4.60 14.11 -4.31
N TRP A 125 5.03 15.27 -3.85
CA TRP A 125 4.22 16.23 -3.10
C TRP A 125 3.47 17.14 -4.05
N MET A 126 2.24 17.46 -3.72
CA MET A 126 1.44 18.38 -4.51
C MET A 126 1.66 19.81 -4.03
N PRO A 127 1.73 20.80 -4.94
CA PRO A 127 1.94 22.20 -4.57
C PRO A 127 0.73 22.83 -3.88
N ARG A 128 -0.47 22.24 -4.05
CA ARG A 128 -1.69 22.64 -3.36
C ARG A 128 -1.97 21.70 -2.21
N SER A 129 -2.25 22.26 -1.05
CA SER A 129 -2.63 21.51 0.13
C SER A 129 -3.88 20.65 -0.09
N PHE A 130 -3.99 19.59 0.69
CA PHE A 130 -5.16 18.73 0.71
C PHE A 130 -6.41 19.53 1.08
N THR A 131 -7.47 19.32 0.32
CA THR A 131 -8.79 19.88 0.59
C THR A 131 -9.80 18.74 0.65
N PRO A 132 -10.47 18.52 1.80
CA PRO A 132 -11.46 17.45 1.92
C PRO A 132 -12.61 17.59 0.93
N GLY A 133 -13.10 16.45 0.41
CA GLY A 133 -14.25 16.40 -0.49
C GLY A 133 -15.59 16.74 0.20
N ARG A 134 -15.63 16.66 1.53
CA ARG A 134 -16.72 17.15 2.41
C ARG A 134 -16.12 17.80 3.64
N PRO A 135 -16.87 18.62 4.40
CA PRO A 135 -16.36 19.26 5.62
C PRO A 135 -15.93 18.24 6.68
N HIS A 136 -14.64 18.22 7.03
CA HIS A 136 -14.04 17.51 8.17
C HIS A 136 -12.65 18.08 8.47
N GLY A 137 -12.08 17.74 9.62
CA GLY A 137 -10.79 18.24 10.08
C GLY A 137 -9.54 17.69 9.38
N GLY A 138 -9.71 16.92 8.29
CA GLY A 138 -8.62 16.23 7.61
C GLY A 138 -8.35 14.83 8.17
N PHE A 139 -7.42 14.12 7.55
CA PHE A 139 -6.96 12.81 7.99
C PHE A 139 -5.66 12.95 8.80
N VAL A 140 -5.53 12.15 9.85
CA VAL A 140 -4.28 12.09 10.64
C VAL A 140 -3.33 11.12 9.94
N ALA A 141 -2.69 11.58 8.86
CA ALA A 141 -1.74 10.81 8.05
C ALA A 141 -0.29 11.22 8.40
N GLY A 142 0.24 12.24 7.78
CA GLY A 142 1.61 12.70 7.99
C GLY A 142 2.64 11.59 7.76
N VAL A 143 3.55 11.42 8.71
CA VAL A 143 4.59 10.38 8.68
C VAL A 143 4.05 8.94 8.83
N ARG A 144 2.77 8.79 9.15
CA ARG A 144 2.12 7.48 9.31
C ARG A 144 1.66 6.87 7.97
N GLY A 145 1.78 7.62 6.88
CA GLY A 145 1.25 7.19 5.59
C GLY A 145 -0.27 6.95 5.66
N LEU A 146 -0.71 5.75 5.29
CA LEU A 146 -2.13 5.35 5.37
C LEU A 146 -2.55 4.79 6.74
N GLY A 147 -1.62 4.65 7.69
CA GLY A 147 -1.89 3.99 8.96
C GLY A 147 -1.69 2.49 8.85
N HIS A 148 -2.76 1.69 8.80
CA HIS A 148 -2.65 0.25 8.69
C HIS A 148 -3.64 -0.34 7.67
N LEU A 149 -3.36 -1.58 7.28
CA LEU A 149 -4.17 -2.37 6.36
C LEU A 149 -4.39 -3.77 6.95
N VAL A 150 -5.61 -4.27 6.89
CA VAL A 150 -5.92 -5.67 7.22
C VAL A 150 -6.32 -6.41 5.96
N VAL A 151 -5.56 -7.45 5.63
CA VAL A 151 -5.82 -8.33 4.48
C VAL A 151 -6.22 -9.73 4.94
N ILE A 152 -7.06 -10.38 4.16
CA ILE A 152 -7.54 -11.73 4.42
C ILE A 152 -6.76 -12.74 3.60
N THR A 153 -6.31 -13.80 4.22
CA THR A 153 -5.65 -14.93 3.55
C THR A 153 -6.45 -16.22 3.70
N PRO A 154 -6.70 -16.95 2.60
CA PRO A 154 -7.37 -18.25 2.66
C PRO A 154 -6.46 -19.38 3.16
N GLN A 155 -5.16 -19.14 3.21
CA GLN A 155 -4.15 -20.08 3.69
C GLN A 155 -3.06 -19.34 4.45
N TRP A 156 -2.35 -20.06 5.32
CA TRP A 156 -1.26 -19.53 6.12
C TRP A 156 0.07 -20.11 5.66
N PRO A 157 0.76 -19.47 4.69
CA PRO A 157 2.06 -19.96 4.26
C PRO A 157 3.07 -19.89 5.41
N PRO A 158 3.85 -20.97 5.67
CA PRO A 158 4.85 -20.95 6.74
C PRO A 158 5.92 -19.88 6.56
N GLU A 159 6.17 -19.47 5.30
CA GLU A 159 7.17 -18.46 4.93
C GLU A 159 6.70 -17.02 5.20
N LEU A 160 5.43 -16.78 5.47
CA LEU A 160 4.86 -15.44 5.61
C LEU A 160 5.55 -14.63 6.71
N GLN A 161 5.81 -15.25 7.86
CA GLN A 161 6.50 -14.59 8.97
C GLN A 161 7.94 -14.25 8.60
N ASP A 162 8.67 -15.19 8.01
CA ASP A 162 10.06 -14.97 7.60
C ASP A 162 10.18 -13.90 6.53
N PHE A 163 9.22 -13.83 5.61
CA PHE A 163 9.14 -12.80 4.59
C PHE A 163 9.07 -11.39 5.22
N PHE A 164 8.16 -11.17 6.15
CA PHE A 164 8.04 -9.84 6.78
C PHE A 164 9.17 -9.58 7.78
N VAL A 165 9.55 -10.54 8.61
CA VAL A 165 10.52 -10.33 9.68
C VAL A 165 11.96 -10.36 9.14
N LYS A 166 12.35 -11.44 8.43
CA LYS A 166 13.73 -11.61 7.99
C LYS A 166 14.03 -10.82 6.71
N LEU A 167 13.14 -10.85 5.72
CA LEU A 167 13.38 -10.15 4.45
C LEU A 167 13.06 -8.67 4.55
N MET A 168 11.83 -8.29 4.91
CA MET A 168 11.41 -6.89 5.00
C MET A 168 11.89 -6.19 6.28
N GLY A 169 12.31 -6.93 7.28
CA GLY A 169 12.85 -6.38 8.53
C GLY A 169 11.78 -5.79 9.45
N PHE A 170 10.56 -6.29 9.39
CA PHE A 170 9.46 -5.84 10.23
C PHE A 170 9.52 -6.47 11.63
N HIS A 171 8.91 -5.80 12.58
CA HIS A 171 8.59 -6.39 13.88
C HIS A 171 7.30 -7.19 13.77
N TYR A 172 7.31 -8.36 14.39
CA TYR A 172 6.15 -9.24 14.50
C TYR A 172 5.55 -9.17 15.90
N TYR A 173 4.25 -9.03 15.97
CA TYR A 173 3.48 -8.93 17.21
C TYR A 173 2.56 -10.14 17.39
N GLY A 174 3.05 -11.33 17.18
CA GLY A 174 2.38 -12.59 17.47
C GLY A 174 0.96 -12.74 16.88
N PRO A 175 0.34 -13.89 17.13
CA PRO A 175 -1.07 -14.09 16.81
C PRO A 175 -1.92 -13.17 17.67
N GLY A 176 -2.86 -12.46 17.04
CA GLY A 176 -3.88 -11.70 17.76
C GLY A 176 -4.76 -12.57 18.65
N ALA A 177 -5.62 -11.95 19.42
CA ALA A 177 -6.59 -12.65 20.26
C ALA A 177 -7.50 -13.53 19.38
N GLY A 178 -7.38 -14.87 19.49
CA GLY A 178 -8.19 -15.80 18.71
C GLY A 178 -7.37 -16.86 17.97
N LYS A 179 -6.65 -17.69 18.69
CA LYS A 179 -6.09 -18.98 18.23
C LYS A 179 -5.16 -18.92 17.00
N GLY A 180 -4.29 -17.90 16.89
CA GLY A 180 -3.24 -17.87 15.85
C GLY A 180 -3.72 -17.62 14.42
N GLN A 181 -4.88 -17.01 14.26
CA GLN A 181 -5.46 -16.72 12.96
C GLN A 181 -5.18 -15.29 12.45
N THR A 182 -4.35 -14.53 13.15
CA THR A 182 -3.95 -13.17 12.78
C THR A 182 -2.47 -12.94 13.05
N ALA A 183 -1.78 -12.22 12.16
CA ALA A 183 -0.41 -11.79 12.34
C ALA A 183 -0.28 -10.30 12.06
N PHE A 184 0.34 -9.60 12.99
CA PHE A 184 0.55 -8.15 12.93
C PHE A 184 2.02 -7.87 12.65
N TYR A 185 2.29 -7.06 11.64
CA TYR A 185 3.63 -6.66 11.23
C TYR A 185 3.76 -5.14 11.22
N ARG A 186 4.86 -4.64 11.78
CA ARG A 186 5.18 -3.20 11.81
C ARG A 186 6.57 -2.94 11.26
N SER A 187 6.70 -1.96 10.36
CA SER A 187 7.98 -1.49 9.88
C SER A 187 8.78 -0.83 11.02
N LYS A 188 10.11 -0.90 10.95
CA LYS A 188 10.99 -0.41 12.03
C LYS A 188 10.88 1.10 12.25
N LEU A 189 10.64 1.87 11.20
CA LEU A 189 10.56 3.32 11.26
C LEU A 189 9.18 3.82 11.69
N ASN A 190 8.16 2.96 11.63
CA ASN A 190 6.82 3.31 12.11
C ASN A 190 6.74 3.14 13.62
N SER A 191 6.91 4.22 14.36
CA SER A 191 6.76 4.27 15.82
C SER A 191 5.38 4.75 16.30
N TYR A 192 4.48 5.08 15.37
CA TYR A 192 3.21 5.75 15.67
C TYR A 192 2.00 4.83 15.64
N THR A 193 2.09 3.69 14.97
CA THR A 193 1.02 2.70 14.90
C THR A 193 1.46 1.39 15.54
N SER A 194 0.49 0.58 15.97
CA SER A 194 0.78 -0.76 16.50
C SER A 194 1.29 -1.72 15.41
N HIS A 195 0.84 -1.52 14.18
CA HIS A 195 1.19 -2.31 13.01
C HIS A 195 0.92 -1.54 11.73
N ASP A 196 1.54 -1.95 10.62
CA ASP A 196 1.28 -1.44 9.27
C ASP A 196 0.38 -2.40 8.49
N ILE A 197 0.60 -3.70 8.63
CA ILE A 197 -0.21 -4.70 7.95
C ILE A 197 -0.55 -5.86 8.89
N THR A 198 -1.78 -6.34 8.76
CA THR A 198 -2.26 -7.54 9.44
C THR A 198 -2.77 -8.53 8.41
N TYR A 199 -2.38 -9.79 8.59
CA TYR A 199 -2.96 -10.92 7.88
C TYR A 199 -3.96 -11.61 8.79
N GLY A 200 -5.22 -11.67 8.38
CA GLY A 200 -6.28 -12.41 9.04
C GLY A 200 -6.64 -13.66 8.23
N TYR A 201 -6.83 -14.80 8.90
CA TYR A 201 -7.35 -16.00 8.21
C TYR A 201 -8.84 -15.82 7.93
N GLY A 202 -9.20 -16.08 6.68
CA GLY A 202 -10.59 -16.12 6.22
C GLY A 202 -10.75 -17.15 5.11
N PRO A 203 -11.65 -18.15 5.28
CA PRO A 203 -11.82 -19.18 4.25
C PRO A 203 -12.43 -18.59 2.98
N GLY A 204 -11.91 -19.00 1.85
CA GLY A 204 -12.53 -18.80 0.56
C GLY A 204 -11.85 -17.83 -0.40
N GLN A 205 -11.37 -16.66 0.04
CA GLN A 205 -10.75 -15.71 -0.89
C GLN A 205 -9.83 -14.69 -0.21
N MET A 206 -8.90 -14.16 -1.00
CA MET A 206 -8.09 -13.00 -0.64
C MET A 206 -8.95 -11.74 -0.68
N GLY A 207 -8.71 -10.80 0.24
CA GLY A 207 -9.45 -9.54 0.28
C GLY A 207 -8.89 -8.56 1.29
N VAL A 208 -9.47 -7.37 1.33
CA VAL A 208 -9.21 -6.34 2.34
C VAL A 208 -10.37 -6.34 3.32
N GLN A 209 -10.05 -6.33 4.61
CA GLN A 209 -11.05 -6.20 5.65
C GLN A 209 -11.24 -4.71 6.01
N HIS A 210 -10.17 -3.97 6.18
CA HIS A 210 -10.13 -2.53 6.39
C HIS A 210 -8.73 -1.95 6.22
#